data_928e3acb9aaed49e0f79b9df91b155ec
#
_entry.id   928e3acb9aaed49e0f79b9df91b155ec
#
_cell.length_a   1.000
_cell.length_b   1.000
_cell.length_c   1.000
_cell.angle_alpha   90.00
_cell.angle_beta   90.00
_cell.angle_gamma   90.00
#
_symmetry.space_group_name_H-M   'P 1'
#
loop_
_entity.id
_entity.type
_entity.pdbx_description
1 polymer ?
#
loop_
_entity_poly.entity_id
_entity_poly.type
_entity_poly.pdbx_seq_one_letter_code
_entity_poly.pdbx_strand_id
1 'polypeptide(L)'
;YQEILEKMLALGRDGGSEKLRISSMNSLGTHLLTPVYERFMAENPDIILEIKDADQAHLGVEEGITDLAFTVVKVESATVQVRPVFAEPMVFLCAEDSRYMNSWNERNAEKVEKDQLDLNHEVYVDWFYEFVHWHSQLFQGRQPKLALSIMNQLQFFLRKRDSWAFVPASVAVGLLAEGGIKKLPVDFKVPPRVVNYMCMEKAAGSRKIQLFLQ
;
A
#
# COMPACT_ATOMS: atom_id res chain seq x y z
N TYR A 1 -52.08 13.68 -10.67
CA TYR A 1 -51.15 14.01 -9.55
C TYR A 1 -50.54 12.73 -8.95
N GLN A 2 -51.36 11.70 -8.68
CA GLN A 2 -50.87 10.41 -8.18
C GLN A 2 -49.96 9.69 -9.19
N GLU A 3 -50.30 9.71 -10.48
CA GLU A 3 -49.48 9.10 -11.54
C GLU A 3 -48.11 9.79 -11.72
N ILE A 4 -48.05 11.10 -11.47
CA ILE A 4 -46.79 11.85 -11.49
C ILE A 4 -45.99 11.53 -10.24
N LEU A 5 -46.61 11.40 -9.08
CA LEU A 5 -45.97 11.00 -7.82
C LEU A 5 -45.44 9.56 -7.91
N GLU A 6 -46.19 8.63 -8.50
CA GLU A 6 -45.77 7.25 -8.74
C GLU A 6 -44.62 7.19 -9.73
N LYS A 7 -44.63 8.00 -10.81
CA LYS A 7 -43.47 8.13 -11.72
C LYS A 7 -42.26 8.77 -11.07
N MET A 8 -42.43 9.78 -10.22
CA MET A 8 -41.33 10.37 -9.45
C MET A 8 -40.80 9.39 -8.41
N LEU A 9 -41.64 8.62 -7.75
CA LEU A 9 -41.25 7.56 -6.83
C LEU A 9 -40.62 6.36 -7.56
N ALA A 10 -41.05 6.07 -8.78
CA ALA A 10 -40.42 5.06 -9.64
C ALA A 10 -39.05 5.54 -10.19
N LEU A 11 -38.91 6.82 -10.54
CA LEU A 11 -37.63 7.43 -10.90
C LEU A 11 -36.67 7.54 -9.68
N GLY A 12 -37.21 7.70 -8.48
CA GLY A 12 -36.45 7.58 -7.23
C GLY A 12 -36.18 6.12 -6.80
N ARG A 13 -36.89 5.17 -7.42
CA ARG A 13 -36.73 3.72 -7.33
C ARG A 13 -36.02 3.11 -8.54
N ASP A 14 -35.66 3.91 -9.54
CA ASP A 14 -34.62 3.49 -10.46
C ASP A 14 -33.38 3.23 -9.57
N GLY A 15 -33.23 1.94 -9.25
CA GLY A 15 -32.21 1.39 -8.39
C GLY A 15 -30.86 1.69 -8.99
N GLY A 16 -30.44 2.94 -8.88
CA GLY A 16 -29.05 3.31 -9.05
C GLY A 16 -28.30 2.47 -8.05
N SER A 17 -27.66 1.41 -8.54
CA SER A 17 -26.84 0.54 -7.72
C SER A 17 -25.98 1.44 -6.85
N GLU A 18 -26.04 1.24 -5.53
CA GLU A 18 -25.25 2.03 -4.61
C GLU A 18 -23.78 1.89 -5.00
N LYS A 19 -23.04 2.98 -5.17
CA LYS A 19 -21.66 2.95 -5.61
C LYS A 19 -20.73 3.28 -4.43
N LEU A 20 -19.74 2.43 -4.21
CA LEU A 20 -18.63 2.69 -3.29
C LEU A 20 -17.37 2.96 -4.10
N ARG A 21 -16.85 4.18 -4.01
CA ARG A 21 -15.64 4.62 -4.70
C ARG A 21 -14.47 4.57 -3.72
N ILE A 22 -13.51 3.70 -4.00
CA ILE A 22 -12.31 3.52 -3.17
C ILE A 22 -11.09 3.97 -3.95
N SER A 23 -10.21 4.74 -3.32
CA SER A 23 -8.88 5.01 -3.83
C SER A 23 -7.81 4.47 -2.90
N SER A 24 -6.71 4.01 -3.49
CA SER A 24 -5.56 3.53 -2.73
C SER A 24 -4.28 3.73 -3.52
N MET A 25 -3.15 3.80 -2.82
CA MET A 25 -1.84 3.68 -3.46
C MET A 25 -1.71 2.29 -4.09
N ASN A 26 -1.07 2.21 -5.26
CA ASN A 26 -0.91 0.98 -6.04
C ASN A 26 -0.45 -0.22 -5.19
N SER A 27 0.58 -0.04 -4.35
CA SER A 27 1.11 -1.10 -3.50
C SER A 27 0.10 -1.63 -2.47
N LEU A 28 -0.81 -0.78 -1.97
CA LEU A 28 -1.87 -1.19 -1.05
C LEU A 28 -2.99 -1.90 -1.82
N GLY A 29 -3.44 -1.33 -2.92
CA GLY A 29 -4.49 -1.92 -3.76
C GLY A 29 -4.12 -3.33 -4.21
N THR A 30 -2.95 -3.47 -4.83
CA THR A 30 -2.51 -4.73 -5.44
C THR A 30 -2.18 -5.81 -4.43
N HIS A 31 -1.41 -5.48 -3.39
CA HIS A 31 -0.83 -6.51 -2.51
C HIS A 31 -1.60 -6.74 -1.22
N LEU A 32 -2.54 -5.86 -0.87
CA LEU A 32 -3.23 -5.93 0.40
C LEU A 32 -4.75 -5.93 0.28
N LEU A 33 -5.30 -5.00 -0.52
CA LEU A 33 -6.75 -4.78 -0.56
C LEU A 33 -7.47 -5.68 -1.57
N THR A 34 -6.79 -6.27 -2.53
CA THR A 34 -7.43 -7.15 -3.54
C THR A 34 -8.30 -8.24 -2.91
N PRO A 35 -7.86 -9.03 -1.91
CA PRO A 35 -8.72 -10.02 -1.28
C PRO A 35 -9.93 -9.41 -0.54
N VAL A 36 -9.76 -8.20 0.00
CA VAL A 36 -10.83 -7.46 0.67
C VAL A 36 -11.88 -7.01 -0.36
N TYR A 37 -11.44 -6.53 -1.52
CA TYR A 37 -12.34 -6.17 -2.62
C TYR A 37 -13.15 -7.36 -3.11
N GLU A 38 -12.51 -8.51 -3.33
CA GLU A 38 -13.17 -9.75 -3.76
C GLU A 38 -14.23 -10.20 -2.76
N ARG A 39 -13.87 -10.21 -1.48
CA ARG A 39 -14.81 -10.56 -0.40
C ARG A 39 -15.99 -9.58 -0.35
N PHE A 40 -15.70 -8.27 -0.37
CA PHE A 40 -16.75 -7.24 -0.33
C PHE A 40 -17.74 -7.38 -1.47
N MET A 41 -17.27 -7.57 -2.71
CA MET A 41 -18.13 -7.77 -3.89
C MET A 41 -18.98 -9.03 -3.76
N ALA A 42 -18.44 -10.12 -3.23
CA ALA A 42 -19.18 -11.36 -3.02
C ALA A 42 -20.31 -11.21 -1.97
N GLU A 43 -20.03 -10.46 -0.89
CA GLU A 43 -20.98 -10.25 0.21
C GLU A 43 -22.00 -9.13 -0.06
N ASN A 44 -21.71 -8.22 -1.01
CA ASN A 44 -22.53 -7.03 -1.31
C ASN A 44 -22.80 -6.87 -2.82
N PRO A 45 -23.54 -7.80 -3.45
CA PRO A 45 -23.76 -7.80 -4.90
C PRO A 45 -24.53 -6.58 -5.41
N ASP A 46 -25.23 -5.85 -4.53
CA ASP A 46 -26.01 -4.66 -4.87
C ASP A 46 -25.15 -3.38 -4.91
N ILE A 47 -23.90 -3.44 -4.46
CA ILE A 47 -23.01 -2.29 -4.41
C ILE A 47 -21.98 -2.39 -5.54
N ILE A 48 -21.95 -1.37 -6.40
CA ILE A 48 -20.89 -1.24 -7.41
C ILE A 48 -19.62 -0.73 -6.72
N LEU A 49 -18.55 -1.51 -6.80
CA LEU A 49 -17.22 -1.12 -6.31
C LEU A 49 -16.43 -0.47 -7.45
N GLU A 50 -16.02 0.78 -7.25
CA GLU A 50 -15.13 1.51 -8.15
C GLU A 50 -13.79 1.75 -7.46
N ILE A 51 -12.71 1.16 -8.02
CA ILE A 51 -11.37 1.21 -7.43
C ILE A 51 -10.50 2.12 -8.31
N LYS A 52 -9.80 3.06 -7.66
CA LYS A 52 -8.88 4.00 -8.32
C LYS A 52 -7.51 3.95 -7.68
N ASP A 53 -6.48 3.98 -8.49
CA ASP A 53 -5.13 4.27 -8.02
C ASP A 53 -4.96 5.78 -7.79
N ALA A 54 -4.44 6.17 -6.63
CA ALA A 54 -4.26 7.57 -6.31
C ALA A 54 -3.12 7.79 -5.30
N ASP A 55 -2.08 8.46 -5.75
CA ASP A 55 -0.98 8.89 -4.88
C ASP A 55 -1.43 9.98 -3.88
N GLN A 56 -2.41 10.80 -4.28
CA GLN A 56 -3.00 11.86 -3.45
C GLN A 56 -4.45 11.52 -3.07
N ALA A 57 -4.62 10.37 -2.46
CA ALA A 57 -5.94 9.82 -2.11
C ALA A 57 -6.79 10.78 -1.24
N HIS A 58 -6.17 11.62 -0.41
CA HIS A 58 -6.85 12.59 0.45
C HIS A 58 -7.63 13.66 -0.35
N LEU A 59 -7.06 14.17 -1.44
CA LEU A 59 -7.73 15.18 -2.27
C LEU A 59 -9.02 14.61 -2.88
N GLY A 60 -8.98 13.38 -3.36
CA GLY A 60 -10.17 12.72 -3.89
C GLY A 60 -11.30 12.57 -2.86
N VAL A 61 -10.96 12.39 -1.56
CA VAL A 61 -11.94 12.34 -0.48
C VAL A 61 -12.53 13.72 -0.22
N GLU A 62 -11.69 14.76 -0.11
CA GLU A 62 -12.14 16.14 0.16
C GLU A 62 -13.04 16.68 -0.95
N GLU A 63 -12.74 16.36 -2.20
CA GLU A 63 -13.52 16.75 -3.38
C GLU A 63 -14.76 15.88 -3.59
N GLY A 64 -14.97 14.83 -2.80
CA GLY A 64 -16.09 13.90 -2.94
C GLY A 64 -16.03 12.99 -4.17
N ILE A 65 -14.86 12.88 -4.81
CA ILE A 65 -14.59 11.97 -5.93
C ILE A 65 -14.46 10.53 -5.42
N THR A 66 -13.95 10.39 -4.19
CA THR A 66 -13.71 9.11 -3.50
C THR A 66 -14.52 9.09 -2.19
N ASP A 67 -15.14 7.97 -1.89
CA ASP A 67 -15.88 7.78 -0.63
C ASP A 67 -14.95 7.30 0.50
N LEU A 68 -14.00 6.43 0.16
CA LEU A 68 -13.04 5.83 1.09
C LEU A 68 -11.66 5.75 0.43
N ALA A 69 -10.62 6.19 1.13
CA ALA A 69 -9.25 6.11 0.65
C ALA A 69 -8.35 5.34 1.62
N PHE A 70 -7.39 4.57 1.08
CA PHE A 70 -6.34 3.92 1.85
C PHE A 70 -4.99 4.53 1.51
N THR A 71 -4.27 4.97 2.54
CA THR A 71 -3.04 5.74 2.39
C THR A 71 -2.06 5.47 3.54
N VAL A 72 -0.81 5.82 3.31
CA VAL A 72 0.23 5.85 4.34
C VAL A 72 0.53 7.28 4.82
N VAL A 73 -0.09 8.27 4.18
CA VAL A 73 0.09 9.68 4.51
C VAL A 73 -0.78 10.04 5.71
N LYS A 74 -0.21 10.79 6.64
CA LYS A 74 -0.96 11.43 7.73
C LYS A 74 -1.42 12.80 7.24
N VAL A 75 -2.72 13.00 7.22
CA VAL A 75 -3.34 14.28 6.86
C VAL A 75 -4.09 14.81 8.08
N GLU A 76 -3.86 16.06 8.40
CA GLU A 76 -4.67 16.80 9.38
C GLU A 76 -5.71 17.61 8.62
N SER A 77 -6.97 17.24 8.75
CA SER A 77 -8.10 17.93 8.12
C SER A 77 -9.27 17.99 9.10
N ALA A 78 -9.98 19.09 9.08
CA ALA A 78 -11.20 19.27 9.88
C ALA A 78 -12.42 18.54 9.28
N THR A 79 -12.35 18.16 8.02
CA THR A 79 -13.46 17.58 7.25
C THR A 79 -13.27 16.11 6.89
N VAL A 80 -12.04 15.61 6.96
CA VAL A 80 -11.67 14.23 6.64
C VAL A 80 -11.28 13.49 7.91
N GLN A 81 -11.97 12.40 8.19
CA GLN A 81 -11.59 11.46 9.23
C GLN A 81 -10.44 10.58 8.72
N VAL A 82 -9.35 10.50 9.49
CA VAL A 82 -8.21 9.61 9.23
C VAL A 82 -8.07 8.65 10.41
N ARG A 83 -8.06 7.35 10.13
CA ARG A 83 -7.93 6.31 11.15
C ARG A 83 -6.89 5.27 10.75
N PRO A 84 -5.99 4.88 11.66
CA PRO A 84 -5.08 3.76 11.42
C PRO A 84 -5.87 2.45 11.36
N VAL A 85 -5.50 1.59 10.41
CA VAL A 85 -6.08 0.25 10.24
C VAL A 85 -5.12 -0.80 10.78
N PHE A 86 -3.87 -0.76 10.34
CA PHE A 86 -2.83 -1.68 10.79
C PHE A 86 -1.44 -1.10 10.52
N ALA A 87 -0.43 -1.77 11.06
CA ALA A 87 0.97 -1.50 10.75
C ALA A 87 1.63 -2.79 10.25
N GLU A 88 2.39 -2.69 9.17
CA GLU A 88 3.15 -3.81 8.65
C GLU A 88 4.65 -3.54 8.70
N PRO A 89 5.49 -4.58 8.95
CA PRO A 89 6.92 -4.41 8.95
C PRO A 89 7.45 -4.18 7.52
N MET A 90 8.54 -3.41 7.43
CA MET A 90 9.40 -3.40 6.27
C MET A 90 10.37 -4.58 6.37
N VAL A 91 10.60 -5.28 5.26
CA VAL A 91 11.48 -6.43 5.20
C VAL A 91 12.58 -6.20 4.18
N PHE A 92 13.75 -6.74 4.48
CA PHE A 92 14.89 -6.73 3.58
C PHE A 92 14.79 -7.90 2.59
N LEU A 93 14.84 -7.58 1.31
CA LEU A 93 14.89 -8.55 0.22
C LEU A 93 16.19 -8.36 -0.58
N CYS A 94 16.74 -9.45 -1.09
CA CYS A 94 17.89 -9.42 -1.98
C CYS A 94 17.76 -10.45 -3.08
N ALA A 95 18.53 -10.28 -4.16
CA ALA A 95 18.65 -11.30 -5.20
C ALA A 95 19.18 -12.61 -4.62
N GLU A 96 18.71 -13.73 -5.13
CA GLU A 96 19.10 -15.06 -4.67
C GLU A 96 20.59 -15.35 -4.87
N ASP A 97 21.22 -14.77 -5.90
CA ASP A 97 22.63 -14.86 -6.22
C ASP A 97 23.47 -13.71 -5.65
N SER A 98 22.95 -12.99 -4.64
CA SER A 98 23.59 -11.83 -4.05
C SER A 98 24.72 -12.21 -3.08
N ARG A 99 25.66 -11.27 -2.90
CA ARG A 99 26.69 -11.33 -1.84
C ARG A 99 26.10 -11.51 -0.44
N TYR A 100 24.90 -11.01 -0.19
CA TYR A 100 24.19 -11.12 1.09
C TYR A 100 23.83 -12.57 1.38
N MET A 101 23.37 -13.32 0.37
CA MET A 101 23.09 -14.74 0.50
C MET A 101 24.35 -15.58 0.70
N ASN A 102 25.44 -15.25 -0.01
CA ASN A 102 26.70 -15.94 0.16
C ASN A 102 27.26 -15.73 1.56
N SER A 103 27.27 -14.49 2.04
CA SER A 103 27.72 -14.17 3.41
C SER A 103 26.82 -14.85 4.46
N TRP A 104 25.54 -14.92 4.24
CA TRP A 104 24.59 -15.64 5.10
C TRP A 104 24.93 -17.12 5.21
N ASN A 105 25.16 -17.80 4.10
CA ASN A 105 25.44 -19.23 4.04
C ASN A 105 26.85 -19.58 4.58
N GLU A 106 27.87 -18.79 4.22
CA GLU A 106 29.28 -19.07 4.57
C GLU A 106 29.60 -18.76 6.03
N ARG A 107 29.01 -17.68 6.58
CA ARG A 107 29.31 -17.20 7.94
C ARG A 107 28.35 -17.72 8.99
N ASN A 108 27.33 -18.49 8.59
CA ASN A 108 26.22 -18.83 9.48
C ASN A 108 25.64 -17.57 10.15
N ALA A 109 25.58 -16.47 9.38
CA ALA A 109 25.20 -15.16 9.88
C ALA A 109 23.72 -15.14 10.23
N GLU A 110 23.37 -14.66 11.42
CA GLU A 110 21.96 -14.57 11.82
C GLU A 110 21.24 -13.38 11.18
N LYS A 111 21.98 -12.32 10.78
CA LYS A 111 21.41 -11.05 10.28
C LYS A 111 22.35 -10.33 9.33
N VAL A 112 21.78 -9.53 8.43
CA VAL A 112 22.54 -8.59 7.58
C VAL A 112 22.82 -7.33 8.37
N GLU A 113 24.09 -6.93 8.43
CA GLU A 113 24.54 -5.73 9.12
C GLU A 113 24.49 -4.51 8.20
N LYS A 114 24.30 -3.32 8.77
CA LYS A 114 24.24 -2.05 8.04
C LYS A 114 25.46 -1.84 7.13
N ASP A 115 26.67 -2.12 7.64
CA ASP A 115 27.92 -1.85 6.92
C ASP A 115 28.12 -2.76 5.70
N GLN A 116 27.35 -3.82 5.58
CA GLN A 116 27.33 -4.70 4.41
C GLN A 116 26.50 -4.13 3.25
N LEU A 117 25.63 -3.13 3.51
CA LEU A 117 24.69 -2.60 2.53
C LEU A 117 25.38 -1.62 1.58
N ASP A 118 25.37 -1.95 0.29
CA ASP A 118 25.94 -1.13 -0.78
C ASP A 118 24.82 -0.43 -1.56
N LEU A 119 24.70 0.88 -1.40
CA LEU A 119 23.69 1.73 -2.06
C LEU A 119 23.75 1.70 -3.59
N ASN A 120 24.89 1.29 -4.17
CA ASN A 120 24.98 1.12 -5.63
C ASN A 120 24.12 -0.03 -6.16
N HIS A 121 23.73 -0.94 -5.27
CA HIS A 121 22.89 -2.10 -5.57
C HIS A 121 21.49 -2.00 -4.95
N GLU A 122 21.18 -0.91 -4.26
CA GLU A 122 19.85 -0.68 -3.75
C GLU A 122 18.85 -0.40 -4.87
N VAL A 123 17.70 -1.07 -4.79
CA VAL A 123 16.49 -0.73 -5.55
C VAL A 123 15.58 0.02 -4.59
N TYR A 124 15.75 1.34 -4.54
CA TYR A 124 15.07 2.19 -3.59
C TYR A 124 13.65 2.55 -4.06
N VAL A 125 12.71 2.57 -3.11
CA VAL A 125 11.36 3.11 -3.28
C VAL A 125 11.04 3.98 -2.06
N ASP A 126 10.48 5.16 -2.29
CA ASP A 126 10.05 6.11 -1.27
C ASP A 126 8.69 5.74 -0.67
N TRP A 127 8.66 4.65 0.07
CA TRP A 127 7.42 4.02 0.55
C TRP A 127 6.51 4.93 1.37
N PHE A 128 7.08 5.74 2.27
CA PHE A 128 6.39 6.69 3.14
C PHE A 128 7.41 7.61 3.84
N TYR A 129 6.93 8.72 4.36
CA TYR A 129 7.78 9.78 4.91
C TYR A 129 8.77 9.30 5.99
N GLU A 130 8.30 8.54 6.98
CA GLU A 130 9.14 8.06 8.07
C GLU A 130 10.24 7.09 7.58
N PHE A 131 9.95 6.32 6.52
CA PHE A 131 10.95 5.46 5.87
C PHE A 131 12.00 6.28 5.13
N VAL A 132 11.60 7.29 4.38
CA VAL A 132 12.51 8.19 3.66
C VAL A 132 13.45 8.89 4.64
N HIS A 133 12.91 9.40 5.74
CA HIS A 133 13.70 10.07 6.78
C HIS A 133 14.68 9.10 7.47
N TRP A 134 14.20 7.92 7.87
CA TRP A 134 15.01 6.87 8.46
C TRP A 134 16.13 6.43 7.51
N HIS A 135 15.84 6.20 6.24
CA HIS A 135 16.81 5.81 5.22
C HIS A 135 17.91 6.88 5.07
N SER A 136 17.51 8.14 4.97
CA SER A 136 18.45 9.26 4.91
C SER A 136 19.38 9.32 6.14
N GLN A 137 18.84 9.09 7.34
CA GLN A 137 19.66 9.03 8.55
C GLN A 137 20.60 7.81 8.56
N LEU A 138 20.10 6.62 8.18
CA LEU A 138 20.86 5.39 8.15
C LEU A 138 22.10 5.52 7.25
N PHE A 139 21.92 6.12 6.09
CA PHE A 139 22.97 6.27 5.08
C PHE A 139 23.61 7.66 5.03
N GLN A 140 23.38 8.51 6.05
CA GLN A 140 23.99 9.84 6.18
C GLN A 140 23.76 10.74 4.95
N GLY A 141 22.54 10.72 4.41
CA GLY A 141 22.15 11.50 3.23
C GLY A 141 22.67 10.99 1.90
N ARG A 142 23.43 9.90 1.88
CA ARG A 142 23.86 9.27 0.62
C ARG A 142 22.64 8.72 -0.13
N GLN A 143 22.63 8.90 -1.45
CA GLN A 143 21.52 8.49 -2.30
C GLN A 143 21.78 7.13 -2.94
N PRO A 144 20.76 6.30 -3.11
CA PRO A 144 20.82 5.09 -3.92
C PRO A 144 21.06 5.44 -5.39
N LYS A 145 21.68 4.53 -6.13
CA LYS A 145 21.92 4.71 -7.57
C LYS A 145 20.62 4.57 -8.39
N LEU A 146 19.65 3.81 -7.89
CA LEU A 146 18.36 3.55 -8.53
C LEU A 146 17.23 3.86 -7.55
N ALA A 147 16.35 4.79 -7.92
CA ALA A 147 15.10 5.04 -7.25
C ALA A 147 13.93 4.75 -8.21
N LEU A 148 12.92 4.04 -7.74
CA LEU A 148 11.74 3.66 -8.51
C LEU A 148 10.49 4.28 -7.88
N SER A 149 9.61 4.81 -8.75
CA SER A 149 8.22 5.16 -8.41
C SER A 149 7.21 4.16 -9.00
N ILE A 150 7.66 3.25 -9.86
CA ILE A 150 6.83 2.29 -10.60
C ILE A 150 7.02 0.90 -10.00
N MET A 151 6.01 0.43 -9.25
CA MET A 151 6.08 -0.81 -8.47
C MET A 151 6.29 -2.08 -9.30
N ASN A 152 5.69 -2.16 -10.48
CA ASN A 152 5.82 -3.34 -11.35
C ASN A 152 7.23 -3.53 -11.94
N GLN A 153 8.10 -2.53 -11.82
CA GLN A 153 9.51 -2.65 -12.22
C GLN A 153 10.41 -3.18 -11.11
N LEU A 154 9.96 -3.15 -9.86
CA LEU A 154 10.75 -3.53 -8.70
C LEU A 154 11.34 -4.95 -8.84
N GLN A 155 10.52 -5.92 -9.23
CA GLN A 155 10.94 -7.32 -9.42
C GLN A 155 12.07 -7.48 -10.44
N PHE A 156 12.07 -6.70 -11.53
CA PHE A 156 13.08 -6.82 -12.58
C PHE A 156 14.46 -6.35 -12.12
N PHE A 157 14.48 -5.28 -11.34
CA PHE A 157 15.72 -4.75 -10.81
C PHE A 157 16.21 -5.53 -9.59
N LEU A 158 15.30 -5.99 -8.74
CA LEU A 158 15.65 -6.72 -7.52
C LEU A 158 16.22 -8.11 -7.79
N ARG A 159 15.94 -8.71 -8.95
CA ARG A 159 16.54 -9.98 -9.41
C ARG A 159 17.94 -9.84 -9.99
N LYS A 160 18.46 -8.61 -10.17
CA LYS A 160 19.83 -8.43 -10.63
C LYS A 160 20.79 -8.77 -9.51
N ARG A 161 21.92 -9.35 -9.91
CA ARG A 161 22.98 -9.75 -8.99
C ARG A 161 23.33 -8.63 -7.99
N ASP A 162 23.46 -9.01 -6.73
CA ASP A 162 23.76 -8.13 -5.60
C ASP A 162 22.68 -7.06 -5.29
N SER A 163 21.58 -7.03 -6.03
CA SER A 163 20.49 -6.09 -5.75
C SER A 163 19.77 -6.41 -4.44
N TRP A 164 19.32 -5.36 -3.78
CA TRP A 164 18.55 -5.45 -2.54
C TRP A 164 17.55 -4.30 -2.42
N ALA A 165 16.54 -4.47 -1.59
CA ALA A 165 15.54 -3.45 -1.29
C ALA A 165 14.92 -3.67 0.10
N PHE A 166 14.42 -2.60 0.70
CA PHE A 166 13.41 -2.69 1.74
C PHE A 166 12.03 -2.56 1.13
N VAL A 167 11.15 -3.48 1.47
CA VAL A 167 9.76 -3.48 0.97
C VAL A 167 8.78 -3.76 2.10
N PRO A 168 7.53 -3.28 2.01
CA PRO A 168 6.46 -3.70 2.91
C PRO A 168 6.24 -5.22 2.87
N ALA A 169 5.88 -5.81 4.00
CA ALA A 169 5.69 -7.27 4.08
C ALA A 169 4.65 -7.81 3.08
N SER A 170 3.58 -7.05 2.84
CA SER A 170 2.56 -7.42 1.86
C SER A 170 3.10 -7.49 0.42
N VAL A 171 3.95 -6.54 0.04
CA VAL A 171 4.63 -6.52 -1.26
C VAL A 171 5.61 -7.70 -1.38
N ALA A 172 6.33 -8.00 -0.29
CA ALA A 172 7.30 -9.09 -0.28
C ALA A 172 6.68 -10.45 -0.59
N VAL A 173 5.44 -10.70 -0.18
CA VAL A 173 4.74 -11.97 -0.43
C VAL A 173 4.70 -12.29 -1.93
N GLY A 174 4.27 -11.34 -2.76
CA GLY A 174 4.23 -11.52 -4.21
C GLY A 174 5.62 -11.71 -4.82
N LEU A 175 6.59 -10.86 -4.44
CA LEU A 175 7.96 -10.93 -4.96
C LEU A 175 8.66 -12.26 -4.63
N LEU A 176 8.46 -12.78 -3.43
CA LEU A 176 9.03 -14.06 -3.02
C LEU A 176 8.39 -15.25 -3.73
N ALA A 177 7.08 -15.19 -4.00
CA ALA A 177 6.35 -16.25 -4.70
C ALA A 177 6.84 -16.46 -6.15
N GLU A 178 7.32 -15.41 -6.79
CA GLU A 178 7.84 -15.45 -8.15
C GLU A 178 9.27 -16.05 -8.27
N GLY A 179 9.98 -16.23 -7.15
CA GLY A 179 11.34 -16.76 -7.09
C GLY A 179 12.44 -15.79 -7.52
N GLY A 180 13.71 -16.20 -7.34
CA GLY A 180 14.90 -15.40 -7.66
C GLY A 180 15.22 -14.32 -6.63
N ILE A 181 14.43 -14.20 -5.56
CA ILE A 181 14.54 -13.21 -4.48
C ILE A 181 14.45 -13.93 -3.14
N LYS A 182 15.21 -13.51 -2.16
CA LYS A 182 15.23 -14.04 -0.80
C LYS A 182 15.00 -12.94 0.22
N LYS A 183 14.40 -13.32 1.35
CA LYS A 183 14.22 -12.45 2.51
C LYS A 183 15.28 -12.82 3.54
N LEU A 184 16.01 -11.82 4.04
CA LEU A 184 16.96 -11.98 5.13
C LEU A 184 16.61 -11.02 6.28
N PRO A 185 16.88 -11.40 7.53
CA PRO A 185 16.76 -10.50 8.66
C PRO A 185 17.90 -9.49 8.68
N VAL A 186 17.65 -8.31 9.23
CA VAL A 186 18.64 -7.25 9.47
C VAL A 186 18.83 -7.04 10.97
N ASP A 187 19.97 -6.51 11.39
CA ASP A 187 20.32 -6.29 12.80
C ASP A 187 19.86 -4.93 13.36
N PHE A 188 19.22 -4.12 12.53
CA PHE A 188 18.74 -2.78 12.88
C PHE A 188 17.24 -2.65 12.67
N LYS A 189 16.63 -1.65 13.32
CA LYS A 189 15.19 -1.39 13.22
C LYS A 189 14.86 -0.60 11.95
N VAL A 190 13.88 -1.08 11.23
CA VAL A 190 13.26 -0.38 10.09
C VAL A 190 11.87 0.09 10.53
N PRO A 191 11.48 1.35 10.29
CA PRO A 191 10.15 1.83 10.67
C PRO A 191 9.06 1.04 9.95
N PRO A 192 7.98 0.64 10.66
CA PRO A 192 6.86 -0.05 10.01
C PRO A 192 6.05 0.91 9.16
N ARG A 193 5.40 0.39 8.13
CA ARG A 193 4.42 1.12 7.33
C ARG A 193 3.07 1.11 8.05
N VAL A 194 2.56 2.28 8.41
CA VAL A 194 1.22 2.44 8.99
C VAL A 194 0.24 2.76 7.89
N VAL A 195 -0.77 1.94 7.73
CA VAL A 195 -1.86 2.13 6.76
C VAL A 195 -3.05 2.74 7.46
N ASN A 196 -3.56 3.83 6.88
CA ASN A 196 -4.75 4.52 7.36
C ASN A 196 -5.86 4.42 6.31
N TYR A 197 -7.12 4.43 6.77
CA TYR A 197 -8.22 4.80 5.90
C TYR A 197 -8.61 6.27 6.12
N MET A 198 -9.19 6.85 5.09
CA MET A 198 -9.73 8.21 5.09
C MET A 198 -11.13 8.21 4.50
N CYS A 199 -12.03 8.98 5.10
CA CYS A 199 -13.34 9.29 4.53
C CYS A 199 -13.78 10.67 5.02
N MET A 200 -14.77 11.28 4.35
CA MET A 200 -15.40 12.50 4.88
C MET A 200 -16.03 12.21 6.24
N GLU A 201 -15.82 13.08 7.23
CA GLU A 201 -16.36 12.92 8.58
C GLU A 201 -17.88 12.71 8.54
N LYS A 202 -18.60 13.50 7.74
CA LYS A 202 -20.06 13.38 7.56
C LYS A 202 -20.50 12.09 6.88
N ALA A 203 -19.62 11.39 6.17
CA ALA A 203 -19.92 10.17 5.44
C ALA A 203 -19.47 8.90 6.16
N ALA A 204 -18.69 9.05 7.26
CA ALA A 204 -18.13 7.92 8.01
C ALA A 204 -19.18 6.91 8.50
N GLY A 205 -20.40 7.37 8.83
CA GLY A 205 -21.53 6.54 9.22
C GLY A 205 -22.33 5.94 8.06
N SER A 206 -21.97 6.15 6.79
CA SER A 206 -22.74 5.61 5.67
C SER A 206 -22.66 4.08 5.62
N ARG A 207 -23.78 3.44 5.25
CA ARG A 207 -23.89 1.97 5.18
C ARG A 207 -22.76 1.34 4.38
N LYS A 208 -22.48 1.84 3.19
CA LYS A 208 -21.48 1.28 2.26
C LYS A 208 -20.05 1.34 2.82
N ILE A 209 -19.68 2.43 3.53
CA ILE A 209 -18.37 2.55 4.18
C ILE A 209 -18.27 1.59 5.37
N GLN A 210 -19.32 1.53 6.19
CA GLN A 210 -19.33 0.64 7.36
C GLN A 210 -19.28 -0.84 6.97
N LEU A 211 -19.96 -1.23 5.90
CA LEU A 211 -19.88 -2.60 5.37
C LEU A 211 -18.48 -2.97 4.85
N PHE A 212 -17.77 -2.00 4.27
CA PHE A 212 -16.41 -2.24 3.77
C PHE A 212 -15.37 -2.34 4.89
N LEU A 213 -15.58 -1.64 6.01
CA LEU A 213 -14.65 -1.60 7.14
C LEU A 213 -14.86 -2.71 8.18
N GLN A 214 -15.86 -3.59 8.00
CA GLN A 214 -16.10 -4.79 8.82
C GLN A 214 -15.26 -5.98 8.37
#